data_377881b782d3097bdaf2f1d58975ade4
#
_entry.id   377881b782d3097bdaf2f1d58975ade4
#
_cell.length_a   1.000
_cell.length_b   1.000
_cell.length_c   1.000
_cell.angle_alpha   90.00
_cell.angle_beta   90.00
_cell.angle_gamma   90.00
#
_symmetry.space_group_name_H-M   'P 1'
#
loop_
_entity.id
_entity.type
_entity.pdbx_description
1 polymer ?
#
loop_
_entity_poly.entity_id
_entity_poly.type
_entity_poly.pdbx_seq_one_letter_code
_entity_poly.pdbx_strand_id
1 'polypeptide(L)'
;MSKGTKDIMYNHKKITIMINLRNTFNEDSFEYTTMNDVIAEGMKQPKREPLYKNLWYENELCVLFGASNCGKSIYAMQIAKHVAQKQPILYFDYELNIQQICDRYTNEDGTIPCKFPQNIYRPN
;
A
#
# COMPACT_ATOMS: atom_id res chain seq x y z
N MET A 1 -16.89 -6.86 -38.30
CA MET A 1 -16.10 -7.56 -37.25
C MET A 1 -15.09 -6.57 -36.67
N SER A 2 -15.45 -5.90 -35.58
CA SER A 2 -14.54 -5.01 -34.85
C SER A 2 -13.98 -5.81 -33.69
N LYS A 3 -12.70 -6.17 -33.77
CA LYS A 3 -11.95 -6.79 -32.67
C LYS A 3 -11.83 -5.77 -31.55
N GLY A 4 -12.35 -6.10 -30.38
CA GLY A 4 -12.14 -5.33 -29.18
C GLY A 4 -10.65 -5.23 -28.89
N THR A 5 -10.08 -4.05 -29.03
CA THR A 5 -8.70 -3.77 -28.74
C THR A 5 -8.56 -3.74 -27.21
N LYS A 6 -7.84 -4.70 -26.68
CA LYS A 6 -7.33 -4.61 -25.32
C LYS A 6 -6.10 -3.70 -25.36
N ASP A 7 -6.29 -2.42 -25.13
CA ASP A 7 -5.16 -1.52 -24.97
C ASP A 7 -4.64 -1.64 -23.55
N ILE A 8 -3.61 -2.46 -23.40
CA ILE A 8 -2.80 -2.49 -22.18
C ILE A 8 -1.71 -1.43 -22.35
N MET A 9 -1.97 -0.24 -21.87
CA MET A 9 -0.94 0.80 -21.80
C MET A 9 -0.07 0.58 -20.56
N TYR A 10 1.14 0.10 -20.76
CA TYR A 10 2.20 0.09 -19.75
C TYR A 10 2.79 1.50 -19.62
N ASN A 11 2.27 2.28 -18.71
CA ASN A 11 2.95 3.49 -18.29
C ASN A 11 3.53 3.23 -16.89
N HIS A 12 4.81 3.50 -16.67
CA HIS A 12 5.63 3.06 -15.53
C HIS A 12 5.08 3.39 -14.12
N LYS A 13 3.88 3.94 -13.97
CA LYS A 13 3.33 4.36 -12.67
C LYS A 13 1.86 4.01 -12.42
N LYS A 14 1.09 3.56 -13.40
CA LYS A 14 -0.32 3.22 -13.18
C LYS A 14 -0.81 2.28 -14.29
N ILE A 15 -1.42 1.17 -13.93
CA ILE A 15 -2.10 0.28 -14.88
C ILE A 15 -3.57 0.64 -14.82
N THR A 16 -4.13 1.13 -15.91
CA THR A 16 -5.57 1.34 -16.06
C THR A 16 -6.07 0.38 -17.13
N ILE A 17 -6.99 -0.49 -16.74
CA ILE A 17 -7.63 -1.43 -17.68
C ILE A 17 -8.99 -0.83 -18.05
N MET A 18 -9.16 -0.48 -19.33
CA MET A 18 -10.45 -0.09 -19.87
C MET A 18 -10.96 -1.20 -20.76
N ILE A 19 -12.14 -1.68 -20.49
CA ILE A 19 -12.81 -2.72 -21.29
C ILE A 19 -14.01 -2.07 -21.97
N ASN A 20 -14.07 -2.21 -23.31
CA ASN A 20 -15.25 -1.79 -24.06
C ASN A 20 -16.32 -2.89 -23.99
N LEU A 21 -17.42 -2.60 -23.32
CA LEU A 21 -18.48 -3.54 -23.00
C LEU A 21 -19.53 -3.71 -24.12
N ARG A 22 -19.39 -3.05 -25.29
CA ARG A 22 -20.43 -3.04 -26.33
C ARG A 22 -20.91 -4.42 -26.78
N ASN A 23 -20.10 -5.47 -26.64
CA ASN A 23 -20.44 -6.83 -27.07
C ASN A 23 -20.22 -7.90 -26.00
N THR A 24 -19.94 -7.53 -24.74
CA THR A 24 -19.64 -8.47 -23.66
C THR A 24 -20.54 -8.30 -22.45
N PHE A 25 -21.56 -7.43 -22.57
CA PHE A 25 -22.51 -7.18 -21.51
C PHE A 25 -23.51 -8.34 -21.47
N ASN A 26 -23.32 -9.25 -20.52
CA ASN A 26 -24.31 -10.27 -20.19
C ASN A 26 -24.85 -9.93 -18.80
N GLU A 27 -26.09 -9.42 -18.76
CA GLU A 27 -26.74 -8.94 -17.53
C GLU A 27 -26.86 -10.02 -16.45
N ASP A 28 -26.80 -11.30 -16.83
CA ASP A 28 -27.01 -12.42 -15.91
C ASP A 28 -25.76 -12.86 -15.13
N SER A 29 -24.56 -12.30 -15.40
CA SER A 29 -23.32 -12.82 -14.84
C SER A 29 -22.55 -11.89 -13.89
N PHE A 30 -22.89 -10.59 -13.86
CA PHE A 30 -22.25 -9.62 -12.97
C PHE A 30 -23.23 -8.54 -12.51
N GLU A 31 -23.13 -8.14 -11.25
CA GLU A 31 -23.79 -6.93 -10.77
C GLU A 31 -22.98 -5.70 -11.18
N TYR A 32 -23.64 -4.74 -11.82
CA TYR A 32 -23.04 -3.49 -12.27
C TYR A 32 -23.66 -2.32 -11.55
N THR A 33 -22.81 -1.40 -11.13
CA THR A 33 -23.23 -0.12 -10.57
C THR A 33 -22.64 0.99 -11.44
N THR A 34 -23.43 2.02 -11.76
CA THR A 34 -22.90 3.14 -12.54
C THR A 34 -21.88 3.94 -11.73
N MET A 35 -20.91 4.57 -12.40
CA MET A 35 -19.96 5.42 -11.70
C MET A 35 -20.61 6.58 -10.95
N ASN A 36 -21.74 7.10 -11.45
CA ASN A 36 -22.48 8.15 -10.75
C ASN A 36 -23.09 7.64 -9.45
N ASP A 37 -23.61 6.42 -9.45
CA ASP A 37 -24.15 5.79 -8.23
C ASP A 37 -23.06 5.48 -7.22
N VAL A 38 -21.89 5.00 -7.69
CA VAL A 38 -20.70 4.79 -6.83
C VAL A 38 -20.26 6.10 -6.17
N ILE A 39 -20.22 7.19 -6.94
CA ILE A 39 -19.86 8.52 -6.41
C ILE A 39 -20.91 8.99 -5.40
N ALA A 40 -22.20 8.86 -5.72
CA ALA A 40 -23.29 9.26 -4.83
C ALA A 40 -23.28 8.46 -3.52
N GLU A 41 -22.97 7.17 -3.58
CA GLU A 41 -22.81 6.32 -2.39
C GLU A 41 -21.57 6.70 -1.60
N GLY A 42 -20.45 6.95 -2.28
CA GLY A 42 -19.19 7.38 -1.64
C GLY A 42 -19.34 8.73 -0.90
N MET A 43 -20.17 9.63 -1.38
CA MET A 43 -20.48 10.91 -0.70
C MET A 43 -21.19 10.73 0.65
N LYS A 44 -21.87 9.62 0.85
CA LYS A 44 -22.56 9.28 2.12
C LYS A 44 -21.61 8.63 3.13
N GLN A 45 -20.46 8.12 2.67
CA GLN A 45 -19.50 7.45 3.54
C GLN A 45 -18.70 8.47 4.37
N PRO A 46 -18.26 8.10 5.58
CA PRO A 46 -17.36 8.94 6.36
C PRO A 46 -16.05 9.16 5.59
N LYS A 47 -15.43 10.31 5.80
CA LYS A 47 -14.11 10.60 5.23
C LYS A 47 -13.10 9.58 5.75
N ARG A 48 -12.28 9.05 4.84
CA ARG A 48 -11.23 8.10 5.20
C ARG A 48 -10.15 8.77 6.05
N GLU A 49 -9.72 8.08 7.09
CA GLU A 49 -8.64 8.56 7.95
C GLU A 49 -7.27 8.23 7.33
N PRO A 50 -6.34 9.20 7.31
CA PRO A 50 -5.00 8.94 6.83
C PRO A 50 -4.21 8.12 7.86
N LEU A 51 -3.62 7.02 7.42
CA LEU A 51 -2.65 6.24 8.19
C LEU A 51 -1.29 6.94 8.21
N TYR A 52 -0.86 7.46 7.07
CA TYR A 52 0.40 8.17 6.97
C TYR A 52 0.29 9.38 6.04
N LYS A 53 0.26 10.57 6.63
CA LYS A 53 0.12 11.85 5.91
C LYS A 53 -1.06 11.79 4.93
N ASN A 54 -0.92 12.33 3.72
CA ASN A 54 -1.89 12.21 2.63
C ASN A 54 -1.46 11.17 1.58
N LEU A 55 -0.63 10.19 1.98
CA LEU A 55 -0.05 9.20 1.07
C LEU A 55 -0.66 7.82 1.22
N TRP A 56 -1.17 7.48 2.39
CA TRP A 56 -1.74 6.17 2.68
C TRP A 56 -2.93 6.30 3.64
N TYR A 57 -4.04 5.70 3.29
CA TYR A 57 -5.28 5.73 4.05
C TYR A 57 -5.69 4.32 4.50
N GLU A 58 -6.61 4.24 5.46
CA GLU A 58 -7.20 2.98 5.90
C GLU A 58 -7.84 2.24 4.71
N ASN A 59 -7.79 0.91 4.77
CA ASN A 59 -8.31 0.00 3.74
C ASN A 59 -7.68 0.16 2.34
N GLU A 60 -6.51 0.77 2.25
CA GLU A 60 -5.75 0.87 0.99
C GLU A 60 -4.49 0.00 1.01
N LEU A 61 -4.19 -0.60 -0.14
CA LEU A 61 -2.88 -1.20 -0.41
C LEU A 61 -1.94 -0.11 -0.92
N CYS A 62 -0.82 0.10 -0.22
CA CYS A 62 0.23 1.01 -0.65
C CYS A 62 1.47 0.21 -1.09
N VAL A 63 2.00 0.51 -2.27
CA VAL A 63 3.22 -0.12 -2.80
C VAL A 63 4.34 0.91 -2.86
N LEU A 64 5.42 0.65 -2.11
CA LEU A 64 6.64 1.45 -2.13
C LEU A 64 7.67 0.78 -3.05
N PHE A 65 8.05 1.43 -4.14
CA PHE A 65 9.02 0.91 -5.10
C PHE A 65 10.12 1.96 -5.38
N GLY A 66 11.26 1.48 -5.86
CA GLY A 66 12.42 2.31 -6.19
C GLY A 66 13.65 1.46 -6.45
N ALA A 67 14.75 2.08 -6.86
CA ALA A 67 16.03 1.43 -7.09
C ALA A 67 16.55 0.69 -5.84
N SER A 68 17.44 -0.27 -6.04
CA SER A 68 18.13 -0.92 -4.92
C SER A 68 18.91 0.11 -4.09
N ASN A 69 18.96 -0.07 -2.80
CA ASN A 69 19.69 0.79 -1.86
C ASN A 69 19.22 2.27 -1.79
N CYS A 70 18.04 2.60 -2.31
CA CYS A 70 17.48 3.96 -2.22
C CYS A 70 16.77 4.26 -0.87
N GLY A 71 16.89 3.39 0.13
CA GLY A 71 16.34 3.62 1.46
C GLY A 71 14.88 3.18 1.67
N LYS A 72 14.30 2.36 0.78
CA LYS A 72 12.90 1.88 0.88
C LYS A 72 12.57 1.29 2.24
N SER A 73 13.39 0.34 2.72
CA SER A 73 13.14 -0.34 4.00
C SER A 73 13.22 0.60 5.21
N ILE A 74 14.13 1.58 5.15
CA ILE A 74 14.25 2.63 6.19
C ILE A 74 12.99 3.51 6.17
N TYR A 75 12.53 3.91 4.99
CA TYR A 75 11.33 4.72 4.86
C TYR A 75 10.06 3.95 5.27
N ALA A 76 9.96 2.66 4.91
CA ALA A 76 8.87 1.79 5.35
C ALA A 76 8.84 1.68 6.88
N MET A 77 10.00 1.56 7.53
CA MET A 77 10.08 1.55 8.99
C MET A 77 9.69 2.91 9.61
N GLN A 78 10.00 4.03 8.98
CA GLN A 78 9.53 5.35 9.43
C GLN A 78 8.02 5.47 9.35
N ILE A 79 7.40 4.94 8.28
CA ILE A 79 5.95 4.86 8.17
C ILE A 79 5.38 3.98 9.29
N ALA A 80 5.93 2.78 9.49
CA ALA A 80 5.52 1.87 10.54
C ALA A 80 5.60 2.52 11.94
N LYS A 81 6.70 3.23 12.24
CA LYS A 81 6.84 3.98 13.51
C LYS A 81 5.77 5.06 13.69
N HIS A 82 5.39 5.73 12.61
CA HIS A 82 4.35 6.75 12.68
C HIS A 82 2.98 6.13 12.93
N VAL A 83 2.62 5.09 12.18
CA VAL A 83 1.33 4.40 12.31
C VAL A 83 1.22 3.68 13.65
N ALA A 84 2.32 3.12 14.15
CA ALA A 84 2.38 2.43 15.44
C ALA A 84 2.08 3.34 16.65
N GLN A 85 2.08 4.65 16.49
CA GLN A 85 1.63 5.56 17.54
C GLN A 85 0.12 5.48 17.78
N LYS A 86 -0.64 5.01 16.79
CA LYS A 86 -2.11 4.95 16.84
C LYS A 86 -2.64 3.52 16.90
N GLN A 87 -1.96 2.55 16.27
CA GLN A 87 -2.43 1.17 16.15
C GLN A 87 -1.26 0.18 16.03
N PRO A 88 -1.45 -1.11 16.38
CA PRO A 88 -0.42 -2.11 16.23
C PRO A 88 -0.07 -2.36 14.77
N ILE A 89 1.21 -2.59 14.48
CA ILE A 89 1.77 -2.89 13.18
C ILE A 89 2.43 -4.27 13.19
N LEU A 90 2.12 -5.08 12.21
CA LEU A 90 2.83 -6.30 11.93
C LEU A 90 3.78 -6.05 10.74
N TYR A 91 5.08 -6.07 11.02
CA TYR A 91 6.13 -5.77 10.04
C TYR A 91 6.82 -7.06 9.58
N PHE A 92 6.58 -7.48 8.37
CA PHE A 92 7.24 -8.63 7.74
C PHE A 92 8.53 -8.17 7.07
N ASP A 93 9.66 -8.61 7.59
CA ASP A 93 10.99 -8.39 6.99
C ASP A 93 11.58 -9.73 6.58
N TYR A 94 11.67 -9.96 5.27
CA TYR A 94 12.22 -11.18 4.68
C TYR A 94 13.65 -10.97 4.15
N GLU A 95 14.19 -9.76 4.23
CA GLU A 95 15.54 -9.45 3.75
C GLU A 95 16.59 -9.58 4.86
N LEU A 96 16.26 -9.19 6.10
CA LEU A 96 17.19 -9.09 7.17
C LEU A 96 17.00 -10.17 8.24
N ASN A 97 18.09 -10.80 8.62
CA ASN A 97 18.12 -11.62 9.83
C ASN A 97 18.22 -10.73 11.11
N ILE A 98 18.08 -11.36 12.27
CA ILE A 98 18.06 -10.66 13.57
C ILE A 98 19.32 -9.83 13.79
N GLN A 99 20.50 -10.36 13.45
CA GLN A 99 21.76 -9.67 13.64
C GLN A 99 21.85 -8.42 12.74
N GLN A 100 21.45 -8.55 11.48
CA GLN A 100 21.44 -7.42 10.54
C GLN A 100 20.45 -6.32 10.94
N ILE A 101 19.34 -6.68 11.57
CA ILE A 101 18.41 -5.71 12.15
C ILE A 101 19.07 -5.01 13.35
N CYS A 102 19.72 -5.77 14.23
CA CYS A 102 20.47 -5.21 15.35
C CYS A 102 21.50 -4.18 14.85
N ASP A 103 22.36 -4.58 13.92
CA ASP A 103 23.43 -3.75 13.38
C ASP A 103 22.90 -2.47 12.70
N ARG A 104 21.72 -2.56 12.08
CA ARG A 104 21.07 -1.41 11.42
C ARG A 104 20.55 -0.36 12.40
N TYR A 105 20.13 -0.77 13.59
CA TYR A 105 19.41 0.08 14.54
C TYR A 105 20.14 0.28 15.87
N THR A 106 21.41 -0.13 15.96
CA THR A 106 22.29 0.13 17.10
C THR A 106 23.52 0.92 16.65
N ASN A 107 24.07 1.70 17.56
CA ASN A 107 25.37 2.32 17.37
C ASN A 107 26.52 1.32 17.66
N GLU A 108 27.75 1.66 17.30
CA GLU A 108 28.94 0.84 17.57
C GLU A 108 29.16 0.57 19.07
N ASP A 109 28.71 1.47 19.94
CA ASP A 109 28.74 1.32 21.39
C ASP A 109 27.60 0.46 21.97
N GLY A 110 26.74 -0.13 21.11
CA GLY A 110 25.59 -0.92 21.49
C GLY A 110 24.38 -0.11 21.94
N THR A 111 24.41 1.21 21.89
CA THR A 111 23.24 2.02 22.22
C THR A 111 22.24 2.02 21.09
N ILE A 112 20.94 2.14 21.43
CA ILE A 112 19.84 2.24 20.47
C ILE A 112 19.48 3.72 20.33
N PRO A 113 19.89 4.40 19.23
CA PRO A 113 19.69 5.84 19.07
C PRO A 113 18.20 6.22 18.92
N CYS A 114 17.37 5.27 18.54
CA CYS A 114 15.97 5.53 18.31
C CYS A 114 15.12 4.34 18.74
N LYS A 115 14.47 4.45 19.90
CA LYS A 115 13.55 3.43 20.38
C LYS A 115 12.34 3.30 19.43
N PHE A 116 11.94 2.06 19.18
CA PHE A 116 10.72 1.76 18.46
C PHE A 116 9.51 1.81 19.42
N PRO A 117 8.33 2.23 18.93
CA PRO A 117 7.09 1.99 19.64
C PRO A 117 6.91 0.50 19.93
N GLN A 118 6.34 0.15 21.08
CA GLN A 118 6.13 -1.25 21.46
C GLN A 118 5.07 -1.96 20.59
N ASN A 119 4.35 -1.20 19.78
CA ASN A 119 3.28 -1.70 18.91
C ASN A 119 3.77 -2.15 17.52
N ILE A 120 5.08 -2.28 17.30
CA ILE A 120 5.62 -2.85 16.06
C ILE A 120 6.07 -4.28 16.36
N TYR A 121 5.39 -5.24 15.72
CA TYR A 121 5.65 -6.66 15.87
C TYR A 121 6.29 -7.22 14.61
N ARG A 122 7.28 -8.08 14.78
CA ARG A 122 7.88 -8.87 13.70
C ARG A 122 7.54 -10.33 13.93
N PRO A 123 7.01 -11.05 12.92
CA PRO A 123 6.85 -12.50 13.02
C PRO A 123 8.20 -13.20 13.13
N ASN A 124 8.24 -14.31 13.84
CA ASN A 124 9.42 -15.18 13.93
C ASN A 124 9.58 -16.03 12.68
#